data_e6a596aceface281e27e0fc07f7b3634
#
_entry.id   e6a596aceface281e27e0fc07f7b3634
#
_cell.length_a   1.000
_cell.length_b   1.000
_cell.length_c   1.000
_cell.angle_alpha   90.00
_cell.angle_beta   90.00
_cell.angle_gamma   90.00
#
_symmetry.space_group_name_H-M   'P 1'
#
loop_
_entity.id
_entity.type
_entity.pdbx_description
1 polymer ?
#
loop_
_entity_poly.entity_id
_entity_poly.type
_entity_poly.pdbx_seq_one_letter_code
_entity_poly.pdbx_strand_id
1 'polypeptide(L)'
;MNLRRLALVGLLIGLISPLGLAQEITVAAAADLQFAMQDVTARFHKETGKTVKLIYGSSGNFFQQIQNGAPFDMFFSANLDFPKKLEAAGATEPGTYYQYARGKIVLWVPKQSKIDLTSGMKALLDPSVKKIAIANPQHAPYGQAAVAAMQTENIYERLKEKFVLGENISQTASFVVSGAADVGIVALSLALSPTMKEKGRYADIPAGEYPPIEQACVILRWSKEKDTARQFLWFMRTPAVAEVLRSDGFDVEGSAQ
;
A
#
# COMPACT_ATOMS: atom_id res chain seq x y z
N MET A 1 -49.69 -26.99 64.35
CA MET A 1 -49.61 -27.76 63.10
C MET A 1 -48.88 -26.81 62.12
N ASN A 2 -47.56 -27.04 61.96
CA ASN A 2 -46.64 -26.10 61.32
C ASN A 2 -46.38 -26.51 59.84
N LEU A 3 -46.75 -25.68 58.89
CA LEU A 3 -46.33 -25.88 57.51
C LEU A 3 -45.05 -25.08 57.23
N ARG A 4 -43.97 -25.79 56.97
CA ARG A 4 -42.71 -25.23 56.52
C ARG A 4 -42.82 -24.85 55.04
N ARG A 5 -42.62 -23.57 54.70
CA ARG A 5 -42.43 -23.07 53.34
C ARG A 5 -40.95 -23.18 53.00
N LEU A 6 -40.57 -24.09 52.08
CA LEU A 6 -39.27 -24.11 51.43
C LEU A 6 -39.27 -23.05 50.35
N ALA A 7 -38.40 -22.03 50.47
CA ALA A 7 -38.10 -21.08 49.39
C ALA A 7 -36.95 -21.68 48.54
N LEU A 8 -37.23 -22.02 47.29
CA LEU A 8 -36.22 -22.37 46.29
C LEU A 8 -35.63 -21.05 45.75
N VAL A 9 -34.38 -20.77 46.11
CA VAL A 9 -33.59 -19.71 45.51
C VAL A 9 -32.92 -20.26 44.26
N GLY A 10 -33.48 -19.99 43.09
CA GLY A 10 -32.86 -20.33 41.81
C GLY A 10 -31.68 -19.41 41.52
N LEU A 11 -30.46 -19.94 41.58
CA LEU A 11 -29.22 -19.28 41.22
C LEU A 11 -29.15 -19.14 39.66
N LEU A 12 -29.52 -17.98 39.12
CA LEU A 12 -29.34 -17.66 37.69
C LEU A 12 -27.85 -17.33 37.48
N ILE A 13 -27.04 -18.35 37.09
CA ILE A 13 -25.67 -18.13 36.61
C ILE A 13 -25.80 -17.56 35.20
N GLY A 14 -25.78 -16.24 35.07
CA GLY A 14 -25.66 -15.55 33.81
C GLY A 14 -24.33 -15.88 33.15
N LEU A 15 -24.35 -16.61 32.05
CA LEU A 15 -23.23 -16.78 31.14
C LEU A 15 -22.85 -15.39 30.60
N ILE A 16 -21.94 -14.71 31.28
CA ILE A 16 -21.26 -13.54 30.72
C ILE A 16 -20.28 -14.10 29.68
N SER A 17 -20.73 -14.23 28.42
CA SER A 17 -19.80 -14.40 27.32
C SER A 17 -18.85 -13.19 27.33
N PRO A 18 -17.53 -13.37 27.44
CA PRO A 18 -16.63 -12.25 27.26
C PRO A 18 -16.89 -11.71 25.86
N LEU A 19 -17.35 -10.45 25.77
CA LEU A 19 -17.25 -9.68 24.54
C LEU A 19 -15.76 -9.67 24.20
N GLY A 20 -15.34 -10.59 23.32
CA GLY A 20 -14.00 -10.57 22.76
C GLY A 20 -13.79 -9.20 22.14
N LEU A 21 -12.94 -8.39 22.75
CA LEU A 21 -12.44 -7.18 22.12
C LEU A 21 -11.95 -7.61 20.73
N ALA A 22 -12.57 -7.05 19.69
CA ALA A 22 -12.14 -7.33 18.33
C ALA A 22 -10.65 -7.01 18.26
N GLN A 23 -9.83 -8.06 18.07
CA GLN A 23 -8.38 -7.88 17.97
C GLN A 23 -8.09 -7.09 16.72
N GLU A 24 -7.64 -5.85 16.87
CA GLU A 24 -7.35 -4.92 15.78
C GLU A 24 -5.86 -4.59 15.75
N ILE A 25 -5.27 -4.65 14.56
CA ILE A 25 -3.92 -4.13 14.30
C ILE A 25 -3.99 -2.87 13.43
N THR A 26 -3.09 -1.93 13.67
CA THR A 26 -2.92 -0.74 12.85
C THR A 26 -1.68 -0.89 11.97
N VAL A 27 -1.88 -0.82 10.68
CA VAL A 27 -0.85 -1.06 9.66
C VAL A 27 -0.53 0.22 8.90
N ALA A 28 0.74 0.62 8.90
CA ALA A 28 1.26 1.63 8.00
C ALA A 28 1.51 0.98 6.63
N ALA A 29 0.78 1.37 5.60
CA ALA A 29 0.86 0.74 4.28
C ALA A 29 1.20 1.75 3.18
N ALA A 30 2.12 1.40 2.30
CA ALA A 30 2.40 2.17 1.10
C ALA A 30 1.12 2.37 0.28
N ALA A 31 0.92 3.60 -0.21
CA ALA A 31 -0.36 4.04 -0.76
C ALA A 31 -0.76 3.36 -2.09
N ASP A 32 0.18 2.71 -2.77
CA ASP A 32 -0.07 1.87 -3.94
C ASP A 32 -0.88 0.60 -3.62
N LEU A 33 -0.87 0.16 -2.34
CA LEU A 33 -1.62 -0.99 -1.85
C LEU A 33 -3.12 -0.69 -1.59
N GLN A 34 -3.57 0.55 -1.80
CA GLN A 34 -4.87 1.01 -1.33
C GLN A 34 -6.05 0.10 -1.74
N PHE A 35 -6.06 -0.40 -2.97
CA PHE A 35 -7.16 -1.23 -3.48
C PHE A 35 -6.95 -2.71 -3.13
N ALA A 36 -5.78 -3.26 -3.39
CA ALA A 36 -5.46 -4.65 -3.06
C ALA A 36 -5.69 -4.98 -1.58
N MET A 37 -5.23 -4.10 -0.68
CA MET A 37 -5.35 -4.34 0.76
C MET A 37 -6.79 -4.21 1.27
N GLN A 38 -7.68 -3.51 0.59
CA GLN A 38 -9.11 -3.51 0.94
C GLN A 38 -9.72 -4.91 0.79
N ASP A 39 -9.44 -5.60 -0.32
CA ASP A 39 -9.91 -6.97 -0.54
C ASP A 39 -9.22 -7.96 0.41
N VAL A 40 -7.89 -7.86 0.56
CA VAL A 40 -7.10 -8.71 1.45
C VAL A 40 -7.60 -8.62 2.90
N THR A 41 -7.79 -7.40 3.43
CA THR A 41 -8.23 -7.23 4.82
C THR A 41 -9.69 -7.64 5.04
N ALA A 42 -10.55 -7.46 4.04
CA ALA A 42 -11.93 -7.94 4.10
C ALA A 42 -11.99 -9.48 4.16
N ARG A 43 -11.16 -10.18 3.36
CA ARG A 43 -11.04 -11.64 3.40
C ARG A 43 -10.47 -12.12 4.74
N PHE A 44 -9.41 -11.48 5.23
CA PHE A 44 -8.83 -11.79 6.54
C PHE A 44 -9.85 -11.64 7.67
N HIS A 45 -10.62 -10.55 7.67
CA HIS A 45 -11.68 -10.34 8.65
C HIS A 45 -12.75 -11.42 8.57
N LYS A 46 -13.19 -11.77 7.37
CA LYS A 46 -14.19 -12.85 7.15
C LYS A 46 -13.73 -14.20 7.69
N GLU A 47 -12.43 -14.53 7.54
CA GLU A 47 -11.89 -15.82 7.96
C GLU A 47 -11.56 -15.89 9.46
N THR A 48 -11.15 -14.75 10.06
CA THR A 48 -10.59 -14.75 11.43
C THR A 48 -11.42 -13.97 12.44
N GLY A 49 -12.34 -13.12 11.99
CA GLY A 49 -13.05 -12.15 12.84
C GLY A 49 -12.18 -10.97 13.31
N LYS A 50 -10.88 -10.91 12.91
CA LYS A 50 -9.93 -9.90 13.34
C LYS A 50 -9.91 -8.72 12.35
N THR A 51 -9.59 -7.54 12.86
CA THR A 51 -9.60 -6.30 12.07
C THR A 51 -8.18 -5.79 11.78
N VAL A 52 -7.97 -5.34 10.55
CA VAL A 52 -6.74 -4.65 10.13
C VAL A 52 -7.10 -3.24 9.73
N LYS A 53 -6.68 -2.27 10.53
CA LYS A 53 -6.83 -0.84 10.23
C LYS A 53 -5.66 -0.38 9.37
N LEU A 54 -5.95 0.10 8.18
CA LEU A 54 -4.95 0.54 7.20
C LEU A 54 -4.81 2.06 7.22
N ILE A 55 -3.57 2.54 7.36
CA ILE A 55 -3.20 3.95 7.18
C ILE A 55 -2.28 4.00 5.96
N TYR A 56 -2.68 4.76 4.94
CA TYR A 56 -1.94 4.86 3.69
C TYR A 56 -1.09 6.12 3.61
N GLY A 57 0.14 5.97 3.09
CA GLY A 57 1.07 7.08 2.95
C GLY A 57 2.31 6.71 2.14
N SER A 58 3.33 7.57 2.14
CA SER A 58 4.61 7.23 1.54
C SER A 58 5.47 6.40 2.49
N SER A 59 6.22 5.44 1.93
CA SER A 59 7.04 4.53 2.73
C SER A 59 8.13 5.26 3.53
N GLY A 60 8.73 6.34 2.98
CA GLY A 60 9.75 7.11 3.68
C GLY A 60 9.19 7.89 4.87
N ASN A 61 7.99 8.47 4.73
CA ASN A 61 7.34 9.17 5.85
C ASN A 61 6.94 8.20 6.96
N PHE A 62 6.42 7.03 6.63
CA PHE A 62 6.14 6.00 7.63
C PHE A 62 7.41 5.50 8.30
N PHE A 63 8.49 5.28 7.55
CA PHE A 63 9.76 4.92 8.14
C PHE A 63 10.23 5.94 9.19
N GLN A 64 10.16 7.24 8.88
CA GLN A 64 10.51 8.30 9.84
C GLN A 64 9.57 8.31 11.05
N GLN A 65 8.26 8.17 10.85
CA GLN A 65 7.28 8.11 11.94
C GLN A 65 7.54 6.91 12.86
N ILE A 66 7.86 5.73 12.29
CA ILE A 66 8.17 4.52 13.02
C ILE A 66 9.45 4.69 13.83
N GLN A 67 10.49 5.30 13.26
CA GLN A 67 11.73 5.63 14.00
C GLN A 67 11.46 6.58 15.17
N ASN A 68 10.47 7.46 15.05
CA ASN A 68 10.02 8.37 16.10
C ASN A 68 8.96 7.78 17.03
N GLY A 69 8.74 6.46 16.99
CA GLY A 69 7.88 5.75 17.93
C GLY A 69 6.39 5.76 17.60
N ALA A 70 6.00 6.01 16.34
CA ALA A 70 4.61 5.90 15.94
C ALA A 70 4.05 4.49 16.23
N PRO A 71 2.83 4.38 16.80
CA PRO A 71 2.30 3.13 17.37
C PRO A 71 1.64 2.24 16.30
N PHE A 72 2.32 1.98 15.20
CA PHE A 72 1.90 0.98 14.24
C PHE A 72 2.27 -0.43 14.71
N ASP A 73 1.49 -1.42 14.30
CA ASP A 73 1.76 -2.84 14.55
C ASP A 73 2.59 -3.48 13.43
N MET A 74 2.32 -3.08 12.19
CA MET A 74 3.04 -3.56 11.00
C MET A 74 3.36 -2.41 10.05
N PHE A 75 4.37 -2.63 9.23
CA PHE A 75 4.77 -1.72 8.17
C PHE A 75 4.90 -2.46 6.83
N PHE A 76 4.16 -1.98 5.82
CA PHE A 76 4.21 -2.43 4.43
C PHE A 76 4.83 -1.32 3.59
N SER A 77 6.03 -1.58 3.10
CA SER A 77 6.86 -0.60 2.38
C SER A 77 6.97 -0.95 0.91
N ALA A 78 6.89 0.06 0.04
CA ALA A 78 7.24 -0.04 -1.37
C ALA A 78 8.75 0.11 -1.63
N ASN A 79 9.59 -0.20 -0.64
CA ASN A 79 11.04 -0.20 -0.70
C ASN A 79 11.58 -1.20 0.32
N LEU A 80 12.55 -2.03 -0.06
CA LEU A 80 13.13 -3.04 0.83
C LEU A 80 14.02 -2.46 1.92
N ASP A 81 14.64 -1.31 1.66
CA ASP A 81 15.65 -0.74 2.56
C ASP A 81 15.05 -0.26 3.88
N PHE A 82 13.83 0.27 3.86
CA PHE A 82 13.18 0.76 5.07
C PHE A 82 12.89 -0.37 6.07
N PRO A 83 12.23 -1.48 5.69
CA PRO A 83 12.08 -2.64 6.57
C PRO A 83 13.40 -3.22 7.05
N LYS A 84 14.42 -3.34 6.17
CA LYS A 84 15.76 -3.81 6.54
C LYS A 84 16.46 -2.91 7.54
N LYS A 85 16.36 -1.57 7.38
CA LYS A 85 16.91 -0.61 8.33
C LYS A 85 16.22 -0.70 9.70
N LEU A 86 14.89 -0.90 9.73
CA LEU A 86 14.16 -1.12 10.98
C LEU A 86 14.59 -2.43 11.65
N GLU A 87 14.79 -3.50 10.88
CA GLU A 87 15.29 -4.78 11.40
C GLU A 87 16.70 -4.65 11.98
N ALA A 88 17.61 -4.01 11.27
CA ALA A 88 18.97 -3.74 11.74
C ALA A 88 19.00 -2.88 13.02
N ALA A 89 18.04 -1.95 13.17
CA ALA A 89 17.85 -1.15 14.37
C ALA A 89 17.14 -1.90 15.52
N GLY A 90 16.78 -3.18 15.34
CA GLY A 90 16.04 -3.97 16.32
C GLY A 90 14.62 -3.46 16.59
N ALA A 91 14.02 -2.72 15.64
CA ALA A 91 12.68 -2.16 15.74
C ALA A 91 11.59 -3.13 15.24
N THR A 92 11.97 -4.28 14.70
CA THR A 92 11.04 -5.30 14.21
C THR A 92 11.04 -6.55 15.08
N GLU A 93 10.03 -7.37 14.93
CA GLU A 93 10.01 -8.72 15.46
C GLU A 93 10.90 -9.62 14.57
N PRO A 94 11.87 -10.35 15.13
CA PRO A 94 12.79 -11.18 14.36
C PRO A 94 12.09 -12.20 13.47
N GLY A 95 12.57 -12.35 12.22
CA GLY A 95 12.04 -13.33 11.26
C GLY A 95 10.70 -12.96 10.63
N THR A 96 10.23 -11.71 10.79
CA THR A 96 8.96 -11.25 10.21
C THR A 96 9.12 -10.49 8.91
N TYR A 97 10.34 -10.25 8.45
CA TYR A 97 10.59 -9.68 7.13
C TYR A 97 10.00 -10.59 6.05
N TYR A 98 9.17 -10.00 5.19
CA TYR A 98 8.57 -10.70 4.07
C TYR A 98 8.46 -9.79 2.84
N GLN A 99 9.15 -10.17 1.77
CA GLN A 99 9.01 -9.54 0.46
C GLN A 99 7.77 -10.11 -0.22
N TYR A 100 6.75 -9.27 -0.45
CA TYR A 100 5.44 -9.74 -0.90
C TYR A 100 5.14 -9.45 -2.36
N ALA A 101 5.75 -8.43 -2.96
CA ALA A 101 5.46 -8.05 -4.35
C ALA A 101 6.54 -7.12 -4.93
N ARG A 102 6.38 -6.85 -6.23
CA ARG A 102 7.05 -5.75 -6.95
C ARG A 102 6.02 -4.88 -7.62
N GLY A 103 6.10 -3.56 -7.42
CA GLY A 103 5.24 -2.57 -8.04
C GLY A 103 5.73 -2.15 -9.43
N LYS A 104 4.84 -1.50 -10.19
CA LYS A 104 5.13 -0.94 -11.52
C LYS A 104 4.64 0.49 -11.61
N ILE A 105 5.32 1.31 -12.41
CA ILE A 105 4.87 2.65 -12.78
C ILE A 105 4.35 2.68 -14.21
N VAL A 106 3.39 3.56 -14.44
CA VAL A 106 2.78 3.79 -15.75
C VAL A 106 2.60 5.29 -15.98
N LEU A 107 2.60 5.71 -17.25
CA LEU A 107 2.07 7.00 -17.64
C LEU A 107 0.55 6.92 -17.67
N TRP A 108 -0.13 7.87 -17.04
CA TRP A 108 -1.59 7.94 -17.06
C TRP A 108 -2.06 9.34 -17.44
N VAL A 109 -3.09 9.40 -18.29
CA VAL A 109 -3.72 10.64 -18.73
C VAL A 109 -5.25 10.54 -18.66
N PRO A 110 -5.97 11.66 -18.47
CA PRO A 110 -7.43 11.67 -18.56
C PRO A 110 -7.92 11.17 -19.93
N LYS A 111 -9.12 10.60 -19.98
CA LYS A 111 -9.69 9.98 -21.18
C LYS A 111 -9.76 10.93 -22.39
N GLN A 112 -10.06 12.20 -22.14
CA GLN A 112 -10.16 13.26 -23.16
C GLN A 112 -8.81 13.86 -23.57
N SER A 113 -7.72 13.47 -22.93
CA SER A 113 -6.38 13.97 -23.27
C SER A 113 -5.99 13.57 -24.69
N LYS A 114 -5.37 14.51 -25.42
CA LYS A 114 -4.82 14.29 -26.77
C LYS A 114 -3.36 13.85 -26.76
N ILE A 115 -2.75 13.72 -25.57
CA ILE A 115 -1.35 13.29 -25.44
C ILE A 115 -1.23 11.85 -25.96
N ASP A 116 -0.31 11.65 -26.90
CA ASP A 116 -0.03 10.32 -27.47
C ASP A 116 0.92 9.54 -26.55
N LEU A 117 0.38 8.51 -25.87
CA LEU A 117 1.16 7.66 -24.99
C LEU A 117 1.99 6.59 -25.72
N THR A 118 1.80 6.40 -27.04
CA THR A 118 2.57 5.39 -27.80
C THR A 118 4.05 5.74 -27.90
N SER A 119 4.41 7.01 -27.69
CA SER A 119 5.80 7.48 -27.61
C SER A 119 6.49 7.19 -26.26
N GLY A 120 5.82 6.47 -25.35
CA GLY A 120 6.37 6.16 -24.02
C GLY A 120 6.69 7.41 -23.21
N MET A 121 7.81 7.41 -22.49
CA MET A 121 8.22 8.55 -21.66
C MET A 121 8.41 9.86 -22.45
N LYS A 122 8.65 9.79 -23.75
CA LYS A 122 8.76 10.98 -24.61
C LYS A 122 7.44 11.75 -24.76
N ALA A 123 6.29 11.12 -24.46
CA ALA A 123 5.00 11.80 -24.37
C ALA A 123 4.99 12.98 -23.40
N LEU A 124 5.85 12.94 -22.36
CA LEU A 124 6.00 14.02 -21.38
C LEU A 124 6.61 15.30 -21.99
N LEU A 125 7.24 15.21 -23.18
CA LEU A 125 7.81 16.33 -23.91
C LEU A 125 6.80 17.04 -24.81
N ASP A 126 5.59 16.50 -24.95
CA ASP A 126 4.54 17.13 -25.74
C ASP A 126 4.32 18.59 -25.29
N PRO A 127 4.25 19.55 -26.20
CA PRO A 127 4.06 20.97 -25.87
C PRO A 127 2.79 21.28 -25.07
N SER A 128 1.77 20.40 -25.15
CA SER A 128 0.54 20.53 -24.37
C SER A 128 0.71 20.14 -22.90
N VAL A 129 1.75 19.36 -22.57
CA VAL A 129 2.07 18.97 -21.18
C VAL A 129 2.68 20.14 -20.43
N LYS A 130 1.91 20.76 -19.54
CA LYS A 130 2.34 21.85 -18.66
C LYS A 130 2.65 21.38 -17.25
N LYS A 131 1.92 20.39 -16.76
CA LYS A 131 2.05 19.84 -15.40
C LYS A 131 2.12 18.31 -15.42
N ILE A 132 3.11 17.77 -14.72
CA ILE A 132 3.38 16.34 -14.60
C ILE A 132 3.28 15.97 -13.12
N ALA A 133 2.32 15.12 -12.76
CA ALA A 133 2.22 14.64 -11.39
C ALA A 133 3.18 13.46 -11.17
N ILE A 134 4.00 13.56 -10.14
CA ILE A 134 4.82 12.47 -9.61
C ILE A 134 4.74 12.46 -8.09
N ALA A 135 4.95 11.31 -7.44
CA ALA A 135 5.11 11.28 -5.99
C ALA A 135 6.43 11.96 -5.60
N ASN A 136 6.48 12.60 -4.44
CA ASN A 136 7.68 13.33 -4.01
C ASN A 136 8.86 12.36 -3.84
N PRO A 137 9.93 12.45 -4.66
CA PRO A 137 11.04 11.49 -4.65
C PRO A 137 11.89 11.53 -3.38
N GLN A 138 11.74 12.57 -2.54
CA GLN A 138 12.46 12.66 -1.28
C GLN A 138 12.06 11.54 -0.29
N HIS A 139 10.81 11.04 -0.37
CA HIS A 139 10.31 10.05 0.57
C HIS A 139 9.38 8.98 -0.04
N ALA A 140 9.01 9.11 -1.33
CA ALA A 140 8.14 8.16 -2.00
C ALA A 140 8.91 7.32 -3.02
N PRO A 141 8.98 5.97 -2.85
CA PRO A 141 9.70 5.08 -3.77
C PRO A 141 9.21 5.18 -5.22
N TYR A 142 7.91 5.34 -5.43
CA TYR A 142 7.33 5.56 -6.76
C TYR A 142 7.78 6.86 -7.41
N GLY A 143 8.01 7.90 -6.60
CA GLY A 143 8.60 9.16 -7.09
C GLY A 143 10.06 8.99 -7.49
N GLN A 144 10.84 8.21 -6.71
CA GLN A 144 12.22 7.87 -7.07
C GLN A 144 12.28 7.09 -8.38
N ALA A 145 11.39 6.11 -8.57
CA ALA A 145 11.28 5.37 -9.82
C ALA A 145 10.91 6.27 -11.01
N ALA A 146 9.97 7.20 -10.82
CA ALA A 146 9.59 8.16 -11.86
C ALA A 146 10.77 9.07 -12.28
N VAL A 147 11.53 9.56 -11.31
CA VAL A 147 12.76 10.35 -11.58
C VAL A 147 13.79 9.52 -12.32
N ALA A 148 14.04 8.28 -11.87
CA ALA A 148 15.00 7.38 -12.51
C ALA A 148 14.61 7.08 -13.98
N ALA A 149 13.34 6.81 -14.26
CA ALA A 149 12.87 6.60 -15.65
C ALA A 149 13.09 7.83 -16.53
N MET A 150 12.80 9.04 -16.03
CA MET A 150 13.06 10.27 -16.76
C MET A 150 14.56 10.56 -16.97
N GLN A 151 15.41 10.16 -16.02
CA GLN A 151 16.88 10.25 -16.15
C GLN A 151 17.41 9.28 -17.20
N THR A 152 16.92 8.03 -17.21
CA THR A 152 17.28 7.01 -18.21
C THR A 152 16.96 7.53 -19.63
N GLU A 153 15.82 8.18 -19.82
CA GLU A 153 15.41 8.78 -21.10
C GLU A 153 16.06 10.15 -21.39
N ASN A 154 16.92 10.66 -20.49
CA ASN A 154 17.58 11.97 -20.59
C ASN A 154 16.61 13.16 -20.74
N ILE A 155 15.42 13.07 -20.12
CA ILE A 155 14.38 14.11 -20.20
C ILE A 155 14.13 14.83 -18.85
N TYR A 156 14.68 14.34 -17.75
CA TYR A 156 14.43 14.86 -16.39
C TYR A 156 14.69 16.38 -16.29
N GLU A 157 15.85 16.86 -16.72
CA GLU A 157 16.24 18.28 -16.62
C GLU A 157 15.30 19.22 -17.39
N ARG A 158 14.68 18.72 -18.46
CA ARG A 158 13.74 19.47 -19.28
C ARG A 158 12.34 19.56 -18.66
N LEU A 159 12.04 18.66 -17.72
CA LEU A 159 10.69 18.45 -17.17
C LEU A 159 10.55 18.85 -15.69
N LYS A 160 11.64 18.94 -14.94
CA LYS A 160 11.61 19.14 -13.48
C LYS A 160 10.80 20.37 -13.02
N GLU A 161 10.77 21.43 -13.80
CA GLU A 161 9.98 22.64 -13.50
C GLU A 161 8.47 22.46 -13.72
N LYS A 162 8.04 21.35 -14.35
CA LYS A 162 6.63 21.02 -14.58
C LYS A 162 6.05 20.11 -13.50
N PHE A 163 6.83 19.68 -12.51
CA PHE A 163 6.37 18.69 -11.56
C PHE A 163 5.35 19.26 -10.57
N VAL A 164 4.30 18.47 -10.35
CA VAL A 164 3.35 18.61 -9.26
C VAL A 164 3.59 17.41 -8.34
N LEU A 165 4.16 17.68 -7.16
CA LEU A 165 4.59 16.65 -6.25
C LEU A 165 3.45 16.21 -5.32
N GLY A 166 3.06 14.93 -5.41
CA GLY A 166 2.16 14.30 -4.46
C GLY A 166 2.93 13.80 -3.23
N GLU A 167 2.34 13.94 -2.05
CA GLU A 167 2.89 13.43 -0.80
C GLU A 167 3.11 11.90 -0.84
N ASN A 168 2.30 11.20 -1.59
CA ASN A 168 2.40 9.78 -1.88
C ASN A 168 1.82 9.48 -3.27
N ILE A 169 1.89 8.25 -3.71
CA ILE A 169 1.47 7.86 -5.05
C ILE A 169 -0.05 7.94 -5.26
N SER A 170 -0.87 7.82 -4.20
CA SER A 170 -2.32 7.97 -4.28
C SER A 170 -2.73 9.43 -4.48
N GLN A 171 -2.06 10.38 -3.80
CA GLN A 171 -2.27 11.80 -4.04
C GLN A 171 -1.83 12.20 -5.45
N THR A 172 -0.73 11.63 -5.94
CA THR A 172 -0.28 11.80 -7.33
C THR A 172 -1.36 11.39 -8.32
N ALA A 173 -1.98 10.22 -8.13
CA ALA A 173 -3.10 9.75 -8.93
C ALA A 173 -4.29 10.72 -8.84
N SER A 174 -4.58 11.25 -7.65
CA SER A 174 -5.65 12.24 -7.46
C SER A 174 -5.42 13.53 -8.26
N PHE A 175 -4.19 14.01 -8.39
CA PHE A 175 -3.87 15.21 -9.16
C PHE A 175 -4.18 15.05 -10.64
N VAL A 176 -3.89 13.91 -11.26
CA VAL A 176 -4.21 13.70 -12.66
C VAL A 176 -5.70 13.42 -12.89
N VAL A 177 -6.35 12.71 -11.98
CA VAL A 177 -7.80 12.43 -12.05
C VAL A 177 -8.63 13.72 -11.91
N SER A 178 -8.18 14.66 -11.09
CA SER A 178 -8.85 15.96 -10.89
C SER A 178 -8.52 17.00 -11.95
N GLY A 179 -7.54 16.74 -12.85
CA GLY A 179 -7.06 17.71 -13.82
C GLY A 179 -6.09 18.76 -13.26
N ALA A 180 -5.59 18.58 -12.04
CA ALA A 180 -4.53 19.41 -11.46
C ALA A 180 -3.18 19.21 -12.16
N ALA A 181 -3.01 18.07 -12.86
CA ALA A 181 -1.90 17.78 -13.76
C ALA A 181 -2.43 17.18 -15.08
N ASP A 182 -1.69 17.40 -16.17
CA ASP A 182 -2.06 16.94 -17.52
C ASP A 182 -1.77 15.45 -17.71
N VAL A 183 -0.72 14.96 -17.05
CA VAL A 183 -0.23 13.59 -17.09
C VAL A 183 0.37 13.24 -15.73
N GLY A 184 0.32 11.99 -15.36
CA GLY A 184 0.98 11.48 -14.14
C GLY A 184 1.79 10.24 -14.40
N ILE A 185 2.88 10.10 -13.63
CA ILE A 185 3.56 8.83 -13.45
C ILE A 185 3.00 8.24 -12.15
N VAL A 186 2.17 7.21 -12.28
CA VAL A 186 1.41 6.62 -11.18
C VAL A 186 1.70 5.13 -11.04
N ALA A 187 1.30 4.52 -9.93
CA ALA A 187 1.37 3.08 -9.77
C ALA A 187 0.37 2.38 -10.68
N LEU A 188 0.76 1.28 -11.32
CA LEU A 188 -0.13 0.44 -12.11
C LEU A 188 -1.34 -0.03 -11.28
N SER A 189 -1.13 -0.39 -10.01
CA SER A 189 -2.19 -0.79 -9.10
C SER A 189 -3.29 0.27 -8.94
N LEU A 190 -2.93 1.54 -8.91
CA LEU A 190 -3.89 2.64 -8.88
C LEU A 190 -4.54 2.87 -10.26
N ALA A 191 -3.76 2.81 -11.34
CA ALA A 191 -4.27 2.95 -12.70
C ALA A 191 -5.32 1.88 -13.06
N LEU A 192 -5.20 0.68 -12.46
CA LEU A 192 -6.14 -0.42 -12.61
C LEU A 192 -7.40 -0.28 -11.73
N SER A 193 -7.44 0.68 -10.80
CA SER A 193 -8.63 0.91 -9.98
C SER A 193 -9.85 1.28 -10.84
N PRO A 194 -11.08 0.96 -10.39
CA PRO A 194 -12.30 1.27 -11.15
C PRO A 194 -12.37 2.74 -11.58
N THR A 195 -12.11 3.66 -10.65
CA THR A 195 -12.15 5.09 -10.90
C THR A 195 -11.15 5.54 -11.98
N MET A 196 -9.91 5.04 -11.93
CA MET A 196 -8.89 5.46 -12.90
C MET A 196 -9.10 4.82 -14.27
N LYS A 197 -9.57 3.56 -14.32
CA LYS A 197 -9.94 2.89 -15.58
C LYS A 197 -11.05 3.61 -16.33
N GLU A 198 -12.05 4.10 -15.62
CA GLU A 198 -13.18 4.82 -16.24
C GLU A 198 -12.78 6.20 -16.72
N LYS A 199 -11.90 6.89 -15.99
CA LYS A 199 -11.56 8.32 -16.22
C LYS A 199 -10.37 8.55 -17.12
N GLY A 200 -9.58 7.54 -17.44
CA GLY A 200 -8.37 7.72 -18.20
C GLY A 200 -7.86 6.49 -18.92
N ARG A 201 -6.65 6.63 -19.42
CA ARG A 201 -5.88 5.55 -20.05
C ARG A 201 -4.42 5.64 -19.63
N TYR A 202 -3.73 4.53 -19.72
CA TYR A 202 -2.32 4.47 -19.34
C TYR A 202 -1.48 3.75 -20.40
N ALA A 203 -0.18 3.96 -20.33
CA ALA A 203 0.84 3.17 -21.01
C ALA A 203 1.91 2.73 -20.03
N ASP A 204 2.39 1.52 -20.17
CA ASP A 204 3.46 0.98 -19.35
C ASP A 204 4.77 1.73 -19.56
N ILE A 205 5.52 1.92 -18.48
CA ILE A 205 6.92 2.33 -18.52
C ILE A 205 7.76 1.07 -18.43
N PRO A 206 8.67 0.81 -19.38
CA PRO A 206 9.48 -0.40 -19.39
C PRO A 206 10.26 -0.60 -18.07
N ALA A 207 10.24 -1.82 -17.53
CA ALA A 207 10.89 -2.13 -16.26
C ALA A 207 12.42 -1.89 -16.26
N GLY A 208 13.05 -1.81 -17.44
CA GLY A 208 14.48 -1.47 -17.58
C GLY A 208 14.80 0.01 -17.42
N GLU A 209 13.80 0.90 -17.37
CA GLU A 209 14.00 2.34 -17.28
C GLU A 209 14.12 2.84 -15.83
N TYR A 210 13.77 2.02 -14.85
CA TYR A 210 13.84 2.38 -13.43
C TYR A 210 14.23 1.18 -12.55
N PRO A 211 14.80 1.42 -11.36
CA PRO A 211 15.08 0.35 -10.41
C PRO A 211 13.80 -0.39 -9.99
N PRO A 212 13.85 -1.71 -9.78
CA PRO A 212 12.69 -2.49 -9.33
C PRO A 212 12.08 -1.90 -8.05
N ILE A 213 10.76 -1.73 -8.03
CA ILE A 213 10.02 -1.27 -6.85
C ILE A 213 9.64 -2.49 -6.01
N GLU A 214 10.65 -3.10 -5.40
CA GLU A 214 10.45 -4.27 -4.55
C GLU A 214 9.84 -3.86 -3.21
N GLN A 215 8.89 -4.66 -2.72
CA GLN A 215 8.07 -4.31 -1.58
C GLN A 215 8.15 -5.38 -0.49
N ALA A 216 8.30 -4.94 0.75
CA ALA A 216 8.37 -5.84 1.89
C ALA A 216 7.59 -5.31 3.09
N CYS A 217 7.21 -6.23 3.98
CA CYS A 217 6.57 -5.89 5.25
C CYS A 217 7.32 -6.48 6.43
N VAL A 218 7.08 -5.91 7.61
CA VAL A 218 7.59 -6.34 8.90
C VAL A 218 6.54 -6.14 9.98
N ILE A 219 6.62 -6.93 11.07
CA ILE A 219 5.91 -6.67 12.31
C ILE A 219 6.82 -5.80 13.19
N LEU A 220 6.26 -4.74 13.79
CA LEU A 220 7.02 -3.85 14.66
C LEU A 220 7.14 -4.46 16.08
N ARG A 221 8.30 -4.32 16.69
CA ARG A 221 8.63 -4.97 17.97
C ARG A 221 7.68 -4.60 19.11
N TRP A 222 7.16 -3.38 19.10
CA TRP A 222 6.26 -2.87 20.13
C TRP A 222 4.78 -3.14 19.89
N SER A 223 4.43 -3.83 18.82
CA SER A 223 3.05 -4.29 18.60
C SER A 223 2.54 -5.01 19.83
N LYS A 224 1.35 -4.63 20.31
CA LYS A 224 0.66 -5.28 21.41
C LYS A 224 -0.17 -6.48 20.94
N GLU A 225 -0.55 -6.48 19.68
CA GLU A 225 -1.39 -7.49 19.02
C GLU A 225 -0.56 -8.43 18.14
N LYS A 226 0.59 -8.92 18.65
CA LYS A 226 1.55 -9.73 17.88
C LYS A 226 0.94 -10.98 17.25
N ASP A 227 0.02 -11.64 17.93
CA ASP A 227 -0.61 -12.84 17.40
C ASP A 227 -1.50 -12.53 16.19
N THR A 228 -2.24 -11.42 16.24
CA THR A 228 -3.02 -10.93 15.10
C THR A 228 -2.10 -10.51 13.95
N ALA A 229 -1.01 -9.79 14.24
CA ALA A 229 -0.04 -9.37 13.25
C ALA A 229 0.67 -10.57 12.57
N ARG A 230 1.04 -11.61 13.33
CA ARG A 230 1.60 -12.86 12.79
C ARG A 230 0.60 -13.60 11.91
N GLN A 231 -0.66 -13.71 12.35
CA GLN A 231 -1.71 -14.35 11.54
C GLN A 231 -1.92 -13.58 10.23
N PHE A 232 -1.92 -12.24 10.27
CA PHE A 232 -2.04 -11.43 9.07
C PHE A 232 -0.81 -11.59 8.16
N LEU A 233 0.40 -11.64 8.70
CA LEU A 233 1.60 -11.92 7.93
C LEU A 233 1.55 -13.31 7.25
N TRP A 234 1.05 -14.33 7.94
CA TRP A 234 0.84 -15.66 7.35
C TRP A 234 -0.22 -15.62 6.25
N PHE A 235 -1.31 -14.90 6.49
CA PHE A 235 -2.36 -14.72 5.49
C PHE A 235 -1.83 -14.05 4.22
N MET A 236 -0.96 -13.06 4.35
CA MET A 236 -0.30 -12.40 3.22
C MET A 236 0.52 -13.37 2.33
N ARG A 237 0.96 -14.50 2.87
CA ARG A 237 1.74 -15.52 2.13
C ARG A 237 0.86 -16.53 1.38
N THR A 238 -0.44 -16.45 1.49
CA THR A 238 -1.36 -17.41 0.86
C THR A 238 -1.46 -17.18 -0.66
N PRO A 239 -1.68 -18.25 -1.45
CA PRO A 239 -1.93 -18.12 -2.90
C PRO A 239 -3.09 -17.18 -3.23
N ALA A 240 -4.13 -17.16 -2.38
CA ALA A 240 -5.28 -16.30 -2.57
C ALA A 240 -4.94 -14.81 -2.50
N VAL A 241 -4.02 -14.41 -1.62
CA VAL A 241 -3.52 -13.02 -1.55
C VAL A 241 -2.59 -12.73 -2.72
N ALA A 242 -1.74 -13.68 -3.12
CA ALA A 242 -0.90 -13.52 -4.31
C ALA A 242 -1.73 -13.27 -5.58
N GLU A 243 -2.88 -13.92 -5.71
CA GLU A 243 -3.81 -13.70 -6.82
C GLU A 243 -4.43 -12.29 -6.78
N VAL A 244 -4.86 -11.81 -5.61
CA VAL A 244 -5.35 -10.43 -5.43
C VAL A 244 -4.28 -9.43 -5.86
N LEU A 245 -3.05 -9.58 -5.37
CA LEU A 245 -1.95 -8.67 -5.72
C LEU A 245 -1.67 -8.68 -7.23
N ARG A 246 -1.65 -9.86 -7.88
CA ARG A 246 -1.47 -9.94 -9.35
C ARG A 246 -2.60 -9.27 -10.11
N SER A 247 -3.84 -9.47 -9.70
CA SER A 247 -5.01 -8.84 -10.35
C SER A 247 -4.97 -7.31 -10.25
N ASP A 248 -4.34 -6.79 -9.21
CA ASP A 248 -4.12 -5.35 -9.00
C ASP A 248 -2.80 -4.84 -9.60
N GLY A 249 -2.15 -5.64 -10.46
CA GLY A 249 -1.00 -5.20 -11.25
C GLY A 249 0.37 -5.31 -10.56
N PHE A 250 0.45 -5.99 -9.42
CA PHE A 250 1.74 -6.30 -8.81
C PHE A 250 2.35 -7.56 -9.43
N ASP A 251 3.68 -7.57 -9.58
CA ASP A 251 4.41 -8.81 -9.81
C ASP A 251 4.64 -9.50 -8.45
N VAL A 252 4.14 -10.72 -8.34
CA VAL A 252 4.34 -11.57 -7.18
C VAL A 252 5.16 -12.77 -7.64
N GLU A 253 6.39 -12.90 -7.13
CA GLU A 253 7.21 -14.07 -7.39
C GLU A 253 6.47 -15.31 -6.92
N GLY A 254 6.55 -16.39 -7.69
CA GLY A 254 5.80 -17.61 -7.39
C GLY A 254 6.08 -18.03 -5.96
N SER A 255 5.04 -18.19 -5.14
CA SER A 255 5.13 -18.96 -3.92
C SER A 255 5.74 -20.31 -4.32
N ALA A 256 6.98 -20.54 -3.87
CA ALA A 256 7.60 -21.85 -4.01
C ALA A 256 6.61 -22.88 -3.47
N GLN A 257 6.28 -23.85 -4.33
CA GLN A 257 5.45 -25.00 -4.01
C GLN A 257 6.09 -25.80 -2.86
#